data_c8f3ceb44519c668ed78344e2c0f71ea
#
_entry.id   c8f3ceb44519c668ed78344e2c0f71ea
#
_cell.length_a   1.000
_cell.length_b   1.000
_cell.length_c   1.000
_cell.angle_alpha   90.00
_cell.angle_beta   90.00
_cell.angle_gamma   90.00
#
_symmetry.space_group_name_H-M   'P 1'
#
loop_
_entity.id
_entity.type
_entity.pdbx_description
1 polymer ?
#
loop_
_entity_poly.entity_id
_entity_poly.type
_entity_poly.pdbx_seq_one_letter_code
_entity_poly.pdbx_strand_id
1 'polypeptide(L)'
;KKDIADEPEIESLEKTYEACGYRVIFASAREGENILEIKEALKGKTTTVAGPSGVGKSSLINCLQENVNMETGSISRKIERGKHTTRHSEIIPIAADTYIMDTPGFSTLYIPGFEKEDLQNFYPEFKEYEPYCRFKGCSHISEPDCGVKEALAEGKISSIRYESYKELYELSLIHISE
;
A
#
# COMPACT_ATOMS: atom_id res chain seq x y z
N LYS A 1 -7.64 -4.28 8.79
CA LYS A 1 -8.52 -5.15 9.59
C LYS A 1 -7.86 -5.45 10.94
N LYS A 2 -7.64 -4.41 11.74
CA LYS A 2 -6.98 -4.53 13.04
C LYS A 2 -7.72 -5.51 13.97
N ASP A 3 -9.03 -5.59 13.84
CA ASP A 3 -9.93 -6.48 14.58
C ASP A 3 -9.63 -7.99 14.46
N ILE A 4 -8.79 -8.39 13.50
CA ILE A 4 -8.43 -9.80 13.27
C ILE A 4 -6.91 -10.04 13.21
N ALA A 5 -6.09 -9.02 13.38
CA ALA A 5 -4.63 -9.12 13.42
C ALA A 5 -4.15 -9.32 14.86
N ASP A 6 -3.07 -10.05 15.06
CA ASP A 6 -2.43 -10.17 16.36
C ASP A 6 -1.38 -9.06 16.61
N GLU A 7 -1.05 -8.79 17.85
CA GLU A 7 -0.11 -7.74 18.24
C GLU A 7 1.30 -7.93 17.64
N PRO A 8 1.89 -9.14 17.59
CA PRO A 8 3.20 -9.32 16.94
C PRO A 8 3.20 -9.01 15.44
N GLU A 9 2.10 -9.35 14.72
CA GLU A 9 1.94 -9.02 13.31
C GLU A 9 1.85 -7.50 13.10
N ILE A 10 1.06 -6.82 13.94
CA ILE A 10 0.91 -5.36 13.93
C ILE A 10 2.27 -4.68 14.13
N GLU A 11 3.00 -5.04 15.18
CA GLU A 11 4.32 -4.47 15.46
C GLU A 11 5.34 -4.72 14.33
N SER A 12 5.31 -5.91 13.73
CA SER A 12 6.19 -6.27 12.62
C SER A 12 5.91 -5.43 11.38
N LEU A 13 4.63 -5.26 11.03
CA LEU A 13 4.22 -4.44 9.89
C LEU A 13 4.53 -2.95 10.12
N GLU A 14 4.26 -2.44 11.32
CA GLU A 14 4.55 -1.06 11.69
C GLU A 14 6.03 -0.75 11.49
N LYS A 15 6.91 -1.49 12.15
CA LYS A 15 8.36 -1.33 12.02
C LYS A 15 8.84 -1.44 10.58
N THR A 16 8.29 -2.41 9.83
CA THR A 16 8.67 -2.65 8.44
C THR A 16 8.38 -1.44 7.56
N TYR A 17 7.19 -0.88 7.63
CA TYR A 17 6.79 0.20 6.72
C TYR A 17 7.21 1.58 7.19
N GLU A 18 7.29 1.82 8.51
CA GLU A 18 7.83 3.08 9.05
C GLU A 18 9.32 3.23 8.75
N ALA A 19 10.09 2.14 8.81
CA ALA A 19 11.50 2.14 8.41
C ALA A 19 11.70 2.52 6.93
N CYS A 20 10.68 2.31 6.09
CA CYS A 20 10.66 2.73 4.68
C CYS A 20 10.14 4.17 4.48
N GLY A 21 9.82 4.91 5.57
CA GLY A 21 9.29 6.28 5.53
C GLY A 21 7.79 6.37 5.25
N TYR A 22 7.04 5.29 5.33
CA TYR A 22 5.59 5.29 5.17
C TYR A 22 4.90 5.51 6.52
N ARG A 23 3.83 6.32 6.50
CA ARG A 23 2.94 6.42 7.66
C ARG A 23 2.04 5.19 7.72
N VAL A 24 2.01 4.51 8.86
CA VAL A 24 1.19 3.33 9.10
C VAL A 24 0.02 3.70 10.00
N ILE A 25 -1.20 3.31 9.64
CA ILE A 25 -2.41 3.47 10.45
C ILE A 25 -3.15 2.14 10.49
N PHE A 26 -3.19 1.52 11.65
CA PHE A 26 -3.99 0.31 11.86
C PHE A 26 -5.42 0.69 12.19
N ALA A 27 -6.36 0.23 11.38
CA ALA A 27 -7.76 0.58 11.52
C ALA A 27 -8.70 -0.63 11.39
N SER A 28 -9.88 -0.51 12.00
CA SER A 28 -11.00 -1.41 11.77
C SER A 28 -12.22 -0.60 11.34
N ALA A 29 -12.65 -0.80 10.10
CA ALA A 29 -13.90 -0.22 9.60
C ALA A 29 -15.13 -0.83 10.30
N ARG A 30 -15.02 -2.07 10.76
CA ARG A 30 -16.08 -2.78 11.48
C ARG A 30 -16.33 -2.19 12.86
N GLU A 31 -15.25 -1.94 13.60
CA GLU A 31 -15.30 -1.42 14.97
C GLU A 31 -15.23 0.12 15.01
N GLY A 32 -15.04 0.79 13.88
CA GLY A 32 -14.87 2.24 13.80
C GLY A 32 -13.53 2.75 14.34
N GLU A 33 -12.56 1.84 14.55
CA GLU A 33 -11.28 2.17 15.18
C GLU A 33 -10.37 2.94 14.23
N ASN A 34 -9.75 4.02 14.71
CA ASN A 34 -8.80 4.89 14.01
C ASN A 34 -9.32 5.51 12.69
N ILE A 35 -10.63 5.55 12.50
CA ILE A 35 -11.25 6.17 11.32
C ILE A 35 -11.02 7.69 11.28
N LEU A 36 -11.04 8.36 12.44
CA LEU A 36 -10.76 9.80 12.52
C LEU A 36 -9.32 10.12 12.13
N GLU A 37 -8.36 9.29 12.49
CA GLU A 37 -6.96 9.45 12.11
C GLU A 37 -6.77 9.32 10.59
N ILE A 38 -7.47 8.37 9.97
CA ILE A 38 -7.48 8.24 8.51
C ILE A 38 -8.07 9.50 7.87
N LYS A 39 -9.18 10.02 8.38
CA LYS A 39 -9.79 11.25 7.87
C LYS A 39 -8.82 12.43 7.91
N GLU A 40 -8.12 12.63 9.03
CA GLU A 40 -7.12 13.70 9.14
C GLU A 40 -5.97 13.50 8.15
N ALA A 41 -5.53 12.26 7.94
CA ALA A 41 -4.49 11.96 6.95
C ALA A 41 -4.92 12.26 5.50
N LEU A 42 -6.22 12.13 5.19
CA LEU A 42 -6.81 12.36 3.86
C LEU A 42 -7.18 13.84 3.61
N LYS A 43 -7.29 14.65 4.64
CA LYS A 43 -7.82 16.02 4.58
C LYS A 43 -7.16 16.88 3.50
N GLY A 44 -8.00 17.52 2.68
CA GLY A 44 -7.54 18.39 1.59
C GLY A 44 -6.84 17.67 0.44
N LYS A 45 -7.01 16.35 0.32
CA LYS A 45 -6.31 15.55 -0.70
C LYS A 45 -7.29 14.77 -1.56
N THR A 46 -6.83 14.43 -2.77
CA THR A 46 -7.42 13.35 -3.57
C THR A 46 -6.54 12.12 -3.41
N THR A 47 -7.11 11.05 -2.84
CA THR A 47 -6.35 9.85 -2.46
C THR A 47 -6.88 8.63 -3.19
N THR A 48 -6.01 7.86 -3.79
CA THR A 48 -6.35 6.57 -4.41
C THR A 48 -6.28 5.46 -3.38
N VAL A 49 -7.30 4.60 -3.35
CA VAL A 49 -7.32 3.41 -2.50
C VAL A 49 -7.00 2.19 -3.35
N ALA A 50 -5.92 1.51 -3.01
CA ALA A 50 -5.42 0.34 -3.70
C ALA A 50 -5.32 -0.88 -2.76
N GLY A 51 -5.44 -2.08 -3.31
CA GLY A 51 -5.28 -3.33 -2.56
C GLY A 51 -6.10 -4.48 -3.14
N PRO A 52 -5.82 -5.72 -2.73
CA PRO A 52 -6.48 -6.91 -3.25
C PRO A 52 -8.00 -6.92 -3.02
N SER A 53 -8.70 -7.79 -3.76
CA SER A 53 -10.15 -7.98 -3.57
C SER A 53 -10.43 -8.51 -2.15
N GLY A 54 -11.51 -8.03 -1.53
CA GLY A 54 -11.94 -8.50 -0.19
C GLY A 54 -11.12 -7.95 0.99
N VAL A 55 -10.10 -7.12 0.77
CA VAL A 55 -9.29 -6.55 1.87
C VAL A 55 -10.03 -5.52 2.74
N GLY A 56 -11.20 -5.03 2.29
CA GLY A 56 -12.03 -4.11 3.07
C GLY A 56 -12.05 -2.66 2.55
N LYS A 57 -11.56 -2.38 1.33
CA LYS A 57 -11.55 -1.04 0.74
C LYS A 57 -12.93 -0.37 0.76
N SER A 58 -13.94 -1.04 0.23
CA SER A 58 -15.31 -0.52 0.18
C SER A 58 -15.91 -0.31 1.58
N SER A 59 -15.59 -1.20 2.53
CA SER A 59 -16.03 -1.03 3.93
C SER A 59 -15.43 0.21 4.56
N LEU A 60 -14.14 0.46 4.32
CA LEU A 60 -13.46 1.65 4.81
C LEU A 60 -14.05 2.93 4.19
N ILE A 61 -14.25 2.95 2.87
CA ILE A 61 -14.83 4.09 2.16
C ILE A 61 -16.24 4.40 2.69
N ASN A 62 -17.09 3.38 2.86
CA ASN A 62 -18.43 3.55 3.42
C ASN A 62 -18.39 4.14 4.84
N CYS A 63 -17.48 3.65 5.69
CA CYS A 63 -17.30 4.15 7.04
C CYS A 63 -16.85 5.62 7.06
N LEU A 64 -15.97 6.02 6.15
CA LEU A 64 -15.54 7.40 5.99
C LEU A 64 -16.68 8.32 5.51
N GLN A 65 -17.54 7.85 4.61
CA GLN A 65 -18.74 8.58 4.13
C GLN A 65 -19.82 8.70 5.20
N GLU A 66 -20.12 7.65 5.95
CA GLU A 66 -21.13 7.66 7.01
C GLU A 66 -20.81 8.71 8.08
N ASN A 67 -19.56 8.82 8.46
CA ASN A 67 -19.12 9.84 9.40
C ASN A 67 -19.30 11.28 8.87
N VAL A 68 -19.11 11.51 7.56
CA VAL A 68 -19.38 12.82 6.94
C VAL A 68 -20.85 13.17 7.01
N ASN A 69 -21.74 12.21 6.76
CA ASN A 69 -23.18 12.41 6.81
C ASN A 69 -23.68 12.73 8.21
N MET A 70 -23.08 12.16 9.25
CA MET A 70 -23.39 12.48 10.65
C MET A 70 -23.00 13.93 11.02
N GLU A 71 -21.84 14.39 10.52
CA GLU A 71 -21.34 15.75 10.80
C GLU A 71 -22.12 16.85 10.06
N THR A 72 -22.56 16.57 8.82
CA THR A 72 -23.17 17.59 7.96
C THR A 72 -24.70 17.61 7.97
N GLY A 73 -25.34 16.60 8.56
CA GLY A 73 -26.81 16.48 8.56
C GLY A 73 -27.44 16.34 7.17
N SER A 74 -26.61 16.19 6.13
CA SER A 74 -27.08 16.04 4.76
C SER A 74 -27.33 14.57 4.44
N ILE A 75 -28.50 14.28 3.88
CA ILE A 75 -28.84 12.96 3.37
C ILE A 75 -28.04 12.74 2.08
N SER A 76 -26.82 12.27 2.19
CA SER A 76 -26.16 11.74 1.01
C SER A 76 -26.76 10.37 0.70
N ARG A 77 -27.05 10.13 -0.57
CA ARG A 77 -27.57 8.83 -1.02
C ARG A 77 -26.55 7.77 -0.64
N LYS A 78 -26.93 6.88 0.27
CA LYS A 78 -26.21 5.65 0.57
C LYS A 78 -26.02 4.93 -0.76
N ILE A 79 -24.82 4.92 -1.29
CA ILE A 79 -24.50 4.07 -2.43
C ILE A 79 -24.45 2.65 -1.85
N GLU A 80 -25.56 1.92 -1.97
CA GLU A 80 -25.61 0.50 -1.67
C GLU A 80 -24.70 -0.23 -2.66
N ARG A 81 -23.42 -0.30 -2.33
CA ARG A 81 -22.47 -1.17 -3.01
C ARG A 81 -22.69 -2.59 -2.54
N GLY A 82 -23.72 -3.22 -3.10
CA GLY A 82 -23.87 -4.67 -3.05
C GLY A 82 -22.83 -5.33 -3.92
N LYS A 83 -22.20 -6.36 -3.42
CA LYS A 83 -21.51 -7.55 -4.03
C LYS A 83 -20.98 -7.50 -5.48
N HIS A 84 -20.90 -6.36 -6.17
CA HIS A 84 -20.37 -6.26 -7.52
C HIS A 84 -18.98 -5.61 -7.52
N THR A 85 -18.04 -6.32 -8.09
CA THR A 85 -16.70 -5.80 -8.42
C THR A 85 -16.85 -4.49 -9.20
N THR A 86 -16.35 -3.39 -8.62
CA THR A 86 -16.31 -2.08 -9.25
C THR A 86 -15.51 -2.20 -10.55
N ARG A 87 -16.14 -1.98 -11.70
CA ARG A 87 -15.49 -2.08 -13.03
C ARG A 87 -14.91 -0.75 -13.50
N HIS A 88 -15.22 0.34 -12.82
CA HIS A 88 -14.79 1.69 -13.18
C HIS A 88 -14.25 2.41 -11.94
N SER A 89 -13.25 3.26 -12.13
CA SER A 89 -12.78 4.16 -11.07
C SER A 89 -13.84 5.25 -10.84
N GLU A 90 -14.12 5.55 -9.58
CA GLU A 90 -15.10 6.56 -9.17
C GLU A 90 -14.46 7.50 -8.16
N ILE A 91 -14.72 8.82 -8.31
CA ILE A 91 -14.28 9.83 -7.35
C ILE A 91 -15.40 10.06 -6.35
N ILE A 92 -15.11 9.82 -5.09
CA ILE A 92 -16.05 9.86 -3.98
C ILE A 92 -15.68 11.02 -3.07
N PRO A 93 -16.55 12.01 -2.87
CA PRO A 93 -16.33 13.08 -1.89
C PRO A 93 -16.46 12.51 -0.48
N ILE A 94 -15.50 12.86 0.39
CA ILE A 94 -15.47 12.47 1.81
C ILE A 94 -15.70 13.69 2.70
N ALA A 95 -15.16 14.85 2.34
CA ALA A 95 -15.38 16.12 3.01
C ALA A 95 -15.15 17.27 2.00
N ALA A 96 -15.28 18.51 2.45
CA ALA A 96 -14.86 19.65 1.64
C ALA A 96 -13.40 19.46 1.21
N ASP A 97 -13.12 19.59 -0.09
CA ASP A 97 -11.79 19.45 -0.71
C ASP A 97 -11.07 18.11 -0.43
N THR A 98 -11.84 17.06 -0.05
CA THR A 98 -11.28 15.74 0.27
C THR A 98 -12.01 14.67 -0.53
N TYR A 99 -11.27 13.93 -1.35
CA TYR A 99 -11.82 12.93 -2.28
C TYR A 99 -11.08 11.61 -2.18
N ILE A 100 -11.81 10.52 -2.37
CA ILE A 100 -11.23 9.19 -2.59
C ILE A 100 -11.53 8.75 -4.01
N MET A 101 -10.49 8.32 -4.72
CA MET A 101 -10.61 7.59 -5.97
C MET A 101 -10.67 6.10 -5.64
N ASP A 102 -11.86 5.51 -5.74
CA ASP A 102 -12.03 4.07 -5.61
C ASP A 102 -11.60 3.40 -6.91
N THR A 103 -10.62 2.54 -6.81
CA THR A 103 -10.15 1.72 -7.92
C THR A 103 -10.71 0.32 -7.81
N PRO A 104 -10.98 -0.38 -8.93
CA PRO A 104 -11.32 -1.80 -8.89
C PRO A 104 -10.29 -2.55 -8.08
N GLY A 105 -10.76 -3.45 -7.20
CA GLY A 105 -9.85 -4.38 -6.52
C GLY A 105 -9.14 -5.23 -7.56
N PHE A 106 -7.82 -5.23 -7.55
CA PHE A 106 -7.03 -6.01 -8.50
C PHE A 106 -6.44 -7.23 -7.81
N SER A 107 -6.50 -8.34 -8.51
CA SER A 107 -5.73 -9.56 -8.20
C SER A 107 -4.37 -9.55 -8.87
N THR A 108 -4.25 -8.77 -9.95
CA THR A 108 -3.02 -8.61 -10.72
C THR A 108 -2.87 -7.13 -11.04
N LEU A 109 -1.75 -6.55 -10.64
CA LEU A 109 -1.39 -5.18 -10.98
C LEU A 109 -0.42 -5.21 -12.16
N TYR A 110 -0.90 -4.76 -13.31
CA TYR A 110 -0.01 -4.45 -14.43
C TYR A 110 0.41 -2.99 -14.32
N ILE A 111 1.69 -2.75 -14.11
CA ILE A 111 2.26 -1.41 -14.06
C ILE A 111 3.04 -1.22 -15.38
N PRO A 112 2.46 -0.55 -16.39
CA PRO A 112 3.16 -0.31 -17.63
C PRO A 112 4.24 0.76 -17.44
N GLY A 113 5.32 0.64 -18.18
CA GLY A 113 6.28 1.74 -18.36
C GLY A 113 7.42 1.82 -17.37
N PHE A 114 7.77 0.73 -16.66
CA PHE A 114 9.05 0.63 -15.98
C PHE A 114 9.77 -0.66 -16.37
N GLU A 115 11.08 -0.59 -16.46
CA GLU A 115 11.94 -1.75 -16.68
C GLU A 115 12.22 -2.41 -15.33
N LYS A 116 12.54 -3.71 -15.34
CA LYS A 116 12.85 -4.46 -14.10
C LYS A 116 13.99 -3.84 -13.28
N GLU A 117 14.92 -3.19 -13.96
CA GLU A 117 16.05 -2.47 -13.38
C GLU A 117 15.59 -1.25 -12.55
N ASP A 118 14.41 -0.70 -12.87
CA ASP A 118 13.84 0.43 -12.15
C ASP A 118 13.08 0.02 -10.89
N LEU A 119 12.80 -1.28 -10.71
CA LEU A 119 12.02 -1.78 -9.57
C LEU A 119 12.63 -1.37 -8.22
N GLN A 120 13.96 -1.38 -8.12
CA GLN A 120 14.67 -0.95 -6.91
C GLN A 120 14.35 0.49 -6.48
N ASN A 121 13.98 1.38 -7.43
CA ASN A 121 13.63 2.76 -7.12
C ASN A 121 12.34 2.89 -6.29
N PHE A 122 11.50 1.85 -6.25
CA PHE A 122 10.29 1.76 -5.44
C PHE A 122 10.55 1.18 -4.04
N TYR A 123 11.82 0.89 -3.72
CA TYR A 123 12.27 0.42 -2.42
C TYR A 123 13.23 1.45 -1.80
N PRO A 124 12.70 2.56 -1.24
CA PRO A 124 13.51 3.68 -0.78
C PRO A 124 14.55 3.28 0.27
N GLU A 125 14.28 2.21 1.02
CA GLU A 125 15.19 1.64 2.01
C GLU A 125 16.48 1.06 1.41
N PHE A 126 16.55 0.80 0.10
CA PHE A 126 17.75 0.30 -0.56
C PHE A 126 18.78 1.40 -0.83
N LYS A 127 18.32 2.65 -1.02
CA LYS A 127 19.17 3.78 -1.44
C LYS A 127 20.37 4.04 -0.55
N GLU A 128 20.23 3.80 0.75
CA GLU A 128 21.32 3.98 1.71
C GLU A 128 22.45 2.96 1.48
N TYR A 129 22.10 1.76 0.99
CA TYR A 129 23.02 0.61 0.88
C TYR A 129 23.52 0.35 -0.54
N GLU A 130 22.85 0.89 -1.57
CA GLU A 130 23.26 0.79 -2.98
C GLU A 130 24.73 1.22 -3.22
N PRO A 131 25.24 2.33 -2.61
CA PRO A 131 26.63 2.73 -2.81
C PRO A 131 27.67 1.70 -2.36
N TYR A 132 27.30 0.76 -1.50
CA TYR A 132 28.18 -0.31 -1.01
C TYR A 132 28.16 -1.56 -1.89
N CYS A 133 27.32 -1.58 -2.94
CA CYS A 133 27.34 -2.66 -3.92
C CYS A 133 28.62 -2.60 -4.78
N ARG A 134 29.23 -3.75 -4.99
CA ARG A 134 30.42 -3.86 -5.86
C ARG A 134 30.14 -3.50 -7.31
N PHE A 135 28.95 -3.82 -7.80
CA PHE A 135 28.57 -3.63 -9.20
C PHE A 135 27.65 -2.44 -9.39
N LYS A 136 27.93 -1.59 -10.37
CA LYS A 136 26.98 -0.57 -10.82
C LYS A 136 25.77 -1.26 -11.46
N GLY A 137 24.57 -0.81 -11.12
CA GLY A 137 23.32 -1.43 -11.61
C GLY A 137 23.09 -2.83 -11.00
N CYS A 138 23.52 -3.03 -9.76
CA CYS A 138 23.25 -4.23 -9.01
C CYS A 138 21.74 -4.46 -8.88
N SER A 139 21.26 -5.65 -9.23
CA SER A 139 19.85 -6.01 -9.06
C SER A 139 19.52 -6.46 -7.64
N HIS A 140 20.53 -6.58 -6.77
CA HIS A 140 20.42 -7.05 -5.38
C HIS A 140 19.87 -8.48 -5.23
N ILE A 141 19.82 -9.26 -6.30
CA ILE A 141 19.30 -10.65 -6.32
C ILE A 141 20.45 -11.66 -6.22
N SER A 142 21.23 -11.80 -7.29
CA SER A 142 22.26 -12.83 -7.42
C SER A 142 23.69 -12.31 -7.24
N GLU A 143 23.91 -11.01 -7.35
CA GLU A 143 25.25 -10.44 -7.34
C GLU A 143 25.96 -10.67 -5.99
N PRO A 144 27.23 -11.06 -6.01
CA PRO A 144 28.05 -11.12 -4.80
C PRO A 144 28.43 -9.71 -4.34
N ASP A 145 28.83 -9.57 -3.09
CA ASP A 145 29.27 -8.30 -2.49
C ASP A 145 28.25 -7.17 -2.69
N CYS A 146 27.00 -7.42 -2.27
CA CYS A 146 25.88 -6.52 -2.42
C CYS A 146 25.54 -5.85 -1.07
N GLY A 147 25.66 -4.51 -1.00
CA GLY A 147 25.39 -3.76 0.21
C GLY A 147 23.94 -3.91 0.72
N VAL A 148 22.96 -4.05 -0.18
CA VAL A 148 21.56 -4.31 0.20
C VAL A 148 21.40 -5.67 0.87
N LYS A 149 22.05 -6.73 0.33
CA LYS A 149 22.01 -8.07 0.96
C LYS A 149 22.78 -8.14 2.28
N GLU A 150 23.84 -7.37 2.42
CA GLU A 150 24.56 -7.24 3.70
C GLU A 150 23.65 -6.54 4.73
N ALA A 151 23.02 -5.44 4.37
CA ALA A 151 22.07 -4.73 5.23
C ALA A 151 20.86 -5.61 5.62
N LEU A 152 20.38 -6.46 4.70
CA LEU A 152 19.35 -7.47 5.01
C LEU A 152 19.86 -8.47 6.05
N ALA A 153 21.08 -9.01 5.87
CA ALA A 153 21.65 -9.96 6.81
C ALA A 153 21.89 -9.37 8.20
N GLU A 154 22.14 -8.06 8.29
CA GLU A 154 22.28 -7.30 9.53
C GLU A 154 20.93 -6.87 10.14
N GLY A 155 19.80 -7.17 9.48
CA GLY A 155 18.47 -6.78 9.94
C GLY A 155 18.12 -5.30 9.76
N LYS A 156 18.90 -4.54 8.98
CA LYS A 156 18.66 -3.13 8.67
C LYS A 156 17.59 -2.94 7.59
N ILE A 157 17.42 -3.95 6.75
CA ILE A 157 16.33 -4.04 5.76
C ILE A 157 15.40 -5.18 6.18
N SER A 158 14.09 -4.93 6.12
CA SER A 158 13.08 -5.93 6.45
C SER A 158 13.09 -7.08 5.46
N SER A 159 13.11 -8.33 5.96
CA SER A 159 12.99 -9.52 5.12
C SER A 159 11.67 -9.57 4.35
N ILE A 160 10.57 -9.08 4.94
CA ILE A 160 9.26 -8.98 4.27
C ILE A 160 9.36 -8.11 3.01
N ARG A 161 10.02 -6.96 3.13
CA ARG A 161 10.21 -6.03 2.01
C ARG A 161 11.13 -6.60 0.94
N TYR A 162 12.22 -7.21 1.36
CA TYR A 162 13.18 -7.81 0.43
C TYR A 162 12.58 -9.00 -0.34
N GLU A 163 11.82 -9.89 0.32
CA GLU A 163 11.12 -10.99 -0.36
C GLU A 163 10.08 -10.46 -1.35
N SER A 164 9.31 -9.43 -0.98
CA SER A 164 8.39 -8.77 -1.90
C SER A 164 9.11 -8.19 -3.13
N TYR A 165 10.28 -7.56 -2.93
CA TYR A 165 11.12 -7.08 -4.02
C TYR A 165 11.52 -8.21 -4.98
N LYS A 166 12.01 -9.31 -4.42
CA LYS A 166 12.48 -10.46 -5.16
C LYS A 166 11.36 -11.12 -5.97
N GLU A 167 10.20 -11.32 -5.36
CA GLU A 167 9.01 -11.85 -6.06
C GLU A 167 8.60 -10.96 -7.25
N LEU A 168 8.53 -9.64 -7.05
CA LEU A 168 8.18 -8.71 -8.12
C LEU A 168 9.24 -8.68 -9.22
N TYR A 169 10.52 -8.78 -8.86
CA TYR A 169 11.61 -8.85 -9.84
C TYR A 169 11.53 -10.14 -10.69
N GLU A 170 11.25 -11.27 -10.08
CA GLU A 170 11.07 -12.54 -10.78
C GLU A 170 9.83 -12.53 -11.69
N LEU A 171 8.70 -11.97 -11.23
CA LEU A 171 7.48 -11.82 -12.03
C LEU A 171 7.70 -10.92 -13.26
N SER A 172 8.52 -9.88 -13.14
CA SER A 172 8.85 -9.01 -14.27
C SER A 172 9.62 -9.73 -15.38
N LEU A 173 10.38 -10.79 -15.07
CA LEU A 173 11.08 -11.62 -16.05
C LEU A 173 10.14 -12.47 -16.90
N ILE A 174 8.98 -12.85 -16.37
CA ILE A 174 8.02 -13.73 -17.07
C ILE A 174 7.29 -12.96 -18.18
N HIS A 175 7.05 -11.68 -18.01
CA HIS A 175 6.34 -10.84 -18.97
C HIS A 175 7.19 -10.33 -20.16
N ILE A 176 8.50 -10.57 -20.15
CA ILE A 176 9.41 -10.20 -21.26
C ILE A 176 9.48 -11.30 -22.35
N SER A 177 8.91 -12.47 -22.08
CA SER A 177 9.01 -13.66 -22.96
C SER A 177 7.76 -13.93 -23.81
N GLU A 178 6.80 -12.99 -23.89
CA GLU A 178 5.69 -12.96 -24.85
C GLU A 178 5.83 -11.77 -25.80
#